data_1004472424d6451bb1d77945271b9018
#
_entry.id   1004472424d6451bb1d77945271b9018
#
_cell.length_a   1.000
_cell.length_b   1.000
_cell.length_c   1.000
_cell.angle_alpha   90.00
_cell.angle_beta   90.00
_cell.angle_gamma   90.00
#
_symmetry.space_group_name_H-M   'P 1'
#
loop_
_entity.id
_entity.type
_entity.pdbx_description
1 polymer ?
#
loop_
_entity_poly.entity_id
_entity_poly.type
_entity_poly.pdbx_seq_one_letter_code
_entity_poly.pdbx_strand_id
1 'polypeptide(L)'
;NELYGERNINLIIKKIPSHARALEISNIFKSDVSGMIDANIANYKDGTAEFNIKYKGWPEHLLNEIQMSYFKKKYFNPAVESVEGNKIIIRIN
;
A
#
# COMPACT_ATOMS: atom_id res chain seq x y z
N ASN A 1 -16.20 -16.99 -4.28
CA ASN A 1 -15.10 -17.75 -4.85
C ASN A 1 -13.79 -17.38 -4.20
N GLU A 2 -13.12 -18.34 -3.60
CA GLU A 2 -11.91 -18.07 -2.83
C GLU A 2 -10.77 -17.55 -3.67
N LEU A 3 -10.70 -17.85 -4.94
CA LEU A 3 -9.62 -17.38 -5.79
C LEU A 3 -9.61 -15.87 -5.91
N TYR A 4 -10.78 -15.26 -5.80
CA TYR A 4 -10.91 -13.81 -5.93
C TYR A 4 -11.44 -13.18 -4.65
N GLY A 5 -11.32 -13.92 -3.54
CA GLY A 5 -11.76 -13.41 -2.25
C GLY A 5 -10.91 -12.27 -1.76
N GLU A 6 -11.46 -11.56 -0.80
CA GLU A 6 -10.76 -10.45 -0.16
C GLU A 6 -9.59 -10.98 0.68
N ARG A 7 -8.48 -10.27 0.63
CA ARG A 7 -7.32 -10.58 1.45
C ARG A 7 -6.96 -9.37 2.29
N ASN A 8 -6.56 -9.66 3.51
CA ASN A 8 -6.01 -8.62 4.37
C ASN A 8 -4.50 -8.57 4.15
N ILE A 9 -4.02 -7.43 3.66
CA ILE A 9 -2.61 -7.25 3.38
C ILE A 9 -2.07 -6.17 4.30
N ASN A 10 -0.94 -6.44 4.92
CA ASN A 10 -0.26 -5.47 5.77
C ASN A 10 0.82 -4.80 4.94
N LEU A 11 0.60 -3.52 4.62
CA LEU A 11 1.53 -2.74 3.82
C LEU A 11 2.24 -1.75 4.71
N ILE A 12 3.56 -1.83 4.74
CA ILE A 12 4.39 -0.92 5.51
C ILE A 12 5.17 -0.04 4.54
N ILE A 13 5.03 1.28 4.69
CA ILE A 13 5.73 2.23 3.83
C ILE A 13 6.63 3.09 4.70
N LYS A 14 7.92 3.10 4.37
CA LYS A 14 8.92 3.84 5.10
C LYS A 14 9.22 5.19 4.45
N LYS A 15 9.74 6.11 5.22
CA LYS A 15 10.16 7.45 4.79
C LYS A 15 9.01 8.32 4.33
N ILE A 16 7.90 8.24 5.04
CA ILE A 16 6.78 9.14 4.85
C ILE A 16 6.97 10.32 5.80
N PRO A 17 7.01 11.55 5.27
CA PRO A 17 7.40 12.70 6.10
C PRO A 17 6.39 13.12 7.16
N SER A 18 5.11 12.78 6.99
CA SER A 18 4.10 13.21 7.96
C SER A 18 2.88 12.30 7.93
N HIS A 19 2.10 12.37 9.00
CA HIS A 19 0.85 11.62 9.08
C HIS A 19 -0.14 12.09 7.99
N ALA A 20 -0.15 13.38 7.69
CA ALA A 20 -1.01 13.91 6.64
C ALA A 20 -0.66 13.29 5.29
N ARG A 21 0.63 13.09 5.02
CA ARG A 21 1.06 12.44 3.79
C ARG A 21 0.60 10.99 3.75
N ALA A 22 0.66 10.31 4.90
CA ALA A 22 0.19 8.92 4.97
C ALA A 22 -1.31 8.83 4.67
N LEU A 23 -2.10 9.79 5.17
CA LEU A 23 -3.53 9.85 4.85
C LEU A 23 -3.76 10.06 3.36
N GLU A 24 -2.97 10.93 2.75
CA GLU A 24 -3.07 11.18 1.31
C GLU A 24 -2.78 9.90 0.53
N ILE A 25 -1.76 9.15 0.93
CA ILE A 25 -1.42 7.89 0.28
C ILE A 25 -2.58 6.89 0.42
N SER A 26 -3.17 6.82 1.59
CA SER A 26 -4.33 5.96 1.82
C SER A 26 -5.48 6.29 0.86
N ASN A 27 -5.74 7.58 0.66
CA ASN A 27 -6.80 8.01 -0.25
C ASN A 27 -6.47 7.67 -1.70
N ILE A 28 -5.21 7.81 -2.10
CA ILE A 28 -4.78 7.44 -3.44
C ILE A 28 -4.99 5.94 -3.66
N PHE A 29 -4.64 5.13 -2.68
CA PHE A 29 -4.87 3.69 -2.79
C PHE A 29 -6.33 3.38 -3.02
N LYS A 30 -7.22 4.04 -2.28
CA LYS A 30 -8.66 3.77 -2.42
C LYS A 30 -9.21 4.19 -3.78
N SER A 31 -8.67 5.26 -4.36
CA SER A 31 -9.25 5.79 -5.60
C SER A 31 -8.55 5.29 -6.85
N ASP A 32 -7.25 5.02 -6.79
CA ASP A 32 -6.48 4.76 -8.01
C ASP A 32 -6.01 3.32 -8.17
N VAL A 33 -6.05 2.52 -7.13
CA VAL A 33 -5.57 1.15 -7.20
C VAL A 33 -6.75 0.21 -7.45
N SER A 34 -6.69 -0.47 -8.58
CA SER A 34 -7.75 -1.41 -8.97
C SER A 34 -7.77 -2.62 -8.03
N GLY A 35 -8.97 -2.99 -7.59
CA GLY A 35 -9.14 -4.12 -6.68
C GLY A 35 -9.04 -3.74 -5.21
N MET A 36 -8.73 -2.49 -4.90
CA MET A 36 -8.66 -2.02 -3.53
C MET A 36 -10.06 -1.88 -2.95
N ILE A 37 -10.32 -2.60 -1.86
CA ILE A 37 -11.60 -2.52 -1.18
C ILE A 37 -11.52 -1.51 -0.05
N ASP A 38 -10.44 -1.52 0.70
CA ASP A 38 -10.24 -0.59 1.79
C ASP A 38 -8.75 -0.44 2.08
N ALA A 39 -8.36 0.72 2.56
CA ALA A 39 -6.98 1.00 2.94
C ALA A 39 -6.98 1.97 4.10
N ASN A 40 -6.62 1.48 5.29
CA ASN A 40 -6.64 2.26 6.51
C ASN A 40 -5.27 2.29 7.15
N ILE A 41 -4.92 3.43 7.73
CA ILE A 41 -3.67 3.54 8.47
C ILE A 41 -3.88 2.88 9.82
N ALA A 42 -3.06 1.86 10.11
CA ALA A 42 -3.09 1.20 11.40
C ALA A 42 -2.16 1.90 12.40
N ASN A 43 -1.05 2.45 11.89
CA ASN A 43 -0.06 3.10 12.75
C ASN A 43 0.84 3.99 11.90
N TYR A 44 1.32 5.07 12.51
CA TYR A 44 2.34 5.92 11.89
C TYR A 44 3.31 6.36 12.98
N LYS A 45 4.59 6.05 12.79
CA LYS A 45 5.61 6.39 13.76
C LYS A 45 6.96 6.52 13.05
N ASP A 46 7.66 7.61 13.32
CA ASP A 46 9.05 7.82 12.85
C ASP A 46 9.18 7.66 11.35
N GLY A 47 8.24 8.22 10.61
CA GLY A 47 8.29 8.17 9.15
C GLY A 47 7.80 6.86 8.55
N THR A 48 7.37 5.91 9.35
CA THR A 48 6.89 4.62 8.89
C THR A 48 5.39 4.50 9.13
N ALA A 49 4.64 4.25 8.06
CA ALA A 49 3.20 4.05 8.16
C ALA A 49 2.88 2.59 7.89
N GLU A 50 2.01 2.05 8.73
CA GLU A 50 1.49 0.71 8.55
C GLU A 50 0.04 0.82 8.09
N PHE A 51 -0.27 0.18 6.97
CA PHE A 51 -1.60 0.21 6.39
C PHE A 51 -2.23 -1.16 6.47
N ASN A 52 -3.47 -1.21 6.95
CA ASN A 52 -4.29 -2.41 6.83
C ASN A 52 -5.10 -2.28 5.55
N ILE A 53 -4.82 -3.16 4.61
CA ILE A 53 -5.43 -3.12 3.29
C ILE A 53 -6.32 -4.32 3.12
N LYS A 54 -7.52 -4.09 2.62
CA LYS A 54 -8.40 -5.16 2.15
C LYS A 54 -8.38 -5.11 0.64
N TYR A 55 -7.87 -6.16 0.02
CA TYR A 55 -7.61 -6.18 -1.41
C TYR A 55 -8.21 -7.42 -2.04
N LYS A 56 -8.74 -7.26 -3.22
CA LYS A 56 -9.32 -8.37 -3.97
C LYS A 56 -8.28 -8.87 -4.97
N GLY A 57 -7.39 -9.73 -4.50
CA GLY A 57 -6.31 -10.26 -5.32
C GLY A 57 -5.13 -10.68 -4.48
N TRP A 58 -4.03 -10.99 -5.13
CA TRP A 58 -2.81 -11.44 -4.48
C TRP A 58 -1.92 -10.24 -4.13
N PRO A 59 -1.05 -10.37 -3.11
CA PRO A 59 -0.12 -9.28 -2.77
C PRO A 59 0.74 -8.82 -3.94
N GLU A 60 1.17 -9.74 -4.80
CA GLU A 60 1.96 -9.38 -5.98
C GLU A 60 1.17 -8.49 -6.93
N HIS A 61 -0.12 -8.75 -7.07
CA HIS A 61 -1.00 -7.92 -7.88
C HIS A 61 -1.10 -6.51 -7.31
N LEU A 62 -1.28 -6.41 -6.00
CA LEU A 62 -1.33 -5.11 -5.34
C LEU A 62 -0.05 -4.33 -5.59
N LEU A 63 1.09 -4.99 -5.44
CA LEU A 63 2.39 -4.35 -5.64
C LEU A 63 2.52 -3.82 -7.07
N ASN A 64 2.09 -4.63 -8.04
CA ASN A 64 2.13 -4.22 -9.43
C ASN A 64 1.25 -3.01 -9.68
N GLU A 65 0.04 -2.99 -9.11
CA GLU A 65 -0.87 -1.87 -9.26
C GLU A 65 -0.31 -0.60 -8.64
N ILE A 66 0.37 -0.71 -7.50
CA ILE A 66 1.01 0.43 -6.87
C ILE A 66 2.07 1.01 -7.79
N GLN A 67 2.87 0.17 -8.42
CA GLN A 67 3.93 0.63 -9.30
C GLN A 67 3.41 1.27 -10.57
N MET A 68 2.23 0.86 -11.02
CA MET A 68 1.63 1.38 -12.24
C MET A 68 0.68 2.53 -12.01
N SER A 69 0.42 2.89 -10.76
CA SER A 69 -0.64 3.81 -10.40
C SER A 69 -0.13 5.25 -10.30
N TYR A 70 -1.08 6.15 -10.04
CA TYR A 70 -0.79 7.54 -9.75
C TYR A 70 0.17 7.70 -8.56
N PHE A 71 0.14 6.76 -7.63
CA PHE A 71 1.04 6.76 -6.49
C PHE A 71 2.51 6.82 -6.92
N LYS A 72 2.88 6.02 -7.90
CA LYS A 72 4.25 6.03 -8.39
C LYS A 72 4.63 7.37 -9.00
N LYS A 73 3.73 7.96 -9.76
CA LYS A 73 4.00 9.27 -10.37
C LYS A 73 4.22 10.36 -9.33
N LYS A 74 3.43 10.32 -8.27
CA LYS A 74 3.46 11.39 -7.28
C LYS A 74 4.58 11.22 -6.27
N TYR A 75 4.88 9.98 -5.90
CA TYR A 75 5.82 9.72 -4.81
C TYR A 75 7.12 9.09 -5.30
N PHE A 76 7.30 9.06 -6.61
CA PHE A 76 8.51 8.56 -7.25
C PHE A 76 8.70 7.08 -6.96
N ASN A 77 9.73 6.54 -7.38
CA ASN A 77 10.03 5.12 -7.43
C ASN A 77 10.00 4.44 -6.06
N PRO A 78 8.86 3.91 -5.62
CA PRO A 78 8.87 3.15 -4.38
C PRO A 78 9.77 1.92 -4.53
N ALA A 79 10.63 1.71 -3.55
CA ALA A 79 11.53 0.58 -3.54
C ALA A 79 10.97 -0.51 -2.66
N VAL A 80 10.72 -1.68 -3.24
CA VAL A 80 10.19 -2.82 -2.48
C VAL A 80 11.33 -3.43 -1.69
N GLU A 81 11.18 -3.48 -0.36
CA GLU A 81 12.19 -4.10 0.50
C GLU A 81 11.87 -5.56 0.79
N SER A 82 10.61 -5.91 0.90
CA SER A 82 10.24 -7.25 1.28
C SER A 82 8.81 -7.55 0.89
N VAL A 83 8.55 -8.79 0.47
CA VAL A 83 7.20 -9.30 0.28
C VAL A 83 7.18 -10.70 0.89
N GLU A 84 6.43 -10.86 1.98
CA GLU A 84 6.33 -12.13 2.68
C GLU A 84 4.88 -12.43 3.00
N GLY A 85 4.31 -13.43 2.34
CA GLY A 85 2.92 -13.77 2.54
C GLY A 85 2.03 -12.58 2.24
N ASN A 86 1.33 -12.10 3.26
CA ASN A 86 0.43 -10.95 3.12
C ASN A 86 1.06 -9.65 3.64
N LYS A 87 2.38 -9.61 3.79
CA LYS A 87 3.07 -8.43 4.29
C LYS A 87 4.01 -7.87 3.24
N ILE A 88 3.89 -6.58 2.96
CA ILE A 88 4.72 -5.90 1.99
C ILE A 88 5.38 -4.71 2.66
N ILE A 89 6.69 -4.55 2.45
CA ILE A 89 7.45 -3.41 2.98
C ILE A 89 8.02 -2.62 1.82
N ILE A 90 7.70 -1.34 1.78
CA ILE A 90 8.12 -0.44 0.70
C ILE A 90 8.80 0.77 1.34
N ARG A 91 9.80 1.30 0.65
CA ARG A 91 10.44 2.56 1.04
C ARG A 91 10.24 3.58 -0.07
N ILE A 92 9.87 4.80 0.31
CA ILE A 92 9.75 5.91 -0.62
C ILE A 92 11.05 6.70 -0.58
N ASN A 93 11.56 7.05 -1.74
CA ASN A 93 12.76 7.90 -1.84
C ASN A 93 12.40 9.36 -2.03
#